data_fa86f0da7aa3452b6e6f3455d9cd57de
#
_entry.id   fa86f0da7aa3452b6e6f3455d9cd57de
#
_cell.length_a   1.000
_cell.length_b   1.000
_cell.length_c   1.000
_cell.angle_alpha   90.00
_cell.angle_beta   90.00
_cell.angle_gamma   90.00
#
_symmetry.space_group_name_H-M   'P 1'
#
loop_
_entity.id
_entity.type
_entity.pdbx_description
1 polymer ?
#
loop_
_entity_poly.entity_id
_entity_poly.type
_entity_poly.pdbx_seq_one_letter_code
_entity_poly.pdbx_strand_id
1 'polypeptide(L)'
;MMPFDFTADISVEDASALAKNLGINHSEISIKEMFESFNKGLSKSFEGLETDKTEENLQSRCRGVTLMALSNKLGYLVLTTGNKSEAAVGYSTLYGDTAGGFSVLKDVSKTLVYELSNYRNIISNVIPQRIIESCLLYT
;
A
#
# COMPACT_ATOMS: atom_id res chain seq x y z
N MET A 1 5.86 -3.99 -5.38
CA MET A 1 5.13 -4.64 -4.27
C MET A 1 6.06 -4.81 -3.07
N MET A 2 5.49 -4.77 -1.86
CA MET A 2 6.24 -4.97 -0.61
C MET A 2 5.46 -5.99 0.25
N PRO A 3 5.54 -7.28 -0.11
CA PRO A 3 4.80 -8.33 0.58
C PRO A 3 5.34 -8.59 1.99
N PHE A 4 4.46 -9.14 2.82
CA PHE A 4 4.72 -9.69 4.14
C PHE A 4 3.99 -11.03 4.28
N ASP A 5 4.26 -11.83 5.29
CA ASP A 5 3.77 -13.21 5.46
C ASP A 5 2.25 -13.41 5.29
N PHE A 6 1.45 -12.37 5.52
CA PHE A 6 -0.01 -12.38 5.35
C PHE A 6 -0.49 -11.68 4.06
N THR A 7 0.42 -11.29 3.17
CA THR A 7 0.02 -10.74 1.87
C THR A 7 -0.50 -11.91 1.03
N ALA A 8 -1.80 -11.89 0.71
CA ALA A 8 -2.40 -12.95 -0.10
C ALA A 8 -1.72 -13.03 -1.47
N ASP A 9 -1.40 -14.24 -1.93
CA ASP A 9 -0.78 -14.50 -3.24
C ASP A 9 -1.57 -13.82 -4.37
N ILE A 10 -2.90 -13.81 -4.24
CA ILE A 10 -3.82 -13.14 -5.15
C ILE A 10 -3.52 -11.64 -5.32
N SER A 11 -3.09 -10.94 -4.26
CA SER A 11 -2.75 -9.50 -4.32
C SER A 11 -1.45 -9.26 -5.10
N VAL A 12 -0.51 -10.19 -5.01
CA VAL A 12 0.76 -10.14 -5.76
C VAL A 12 0.50 -10.40 -7.24
N GLU A 13 -0.33 -11.40 -7.55
CA GLU A 13 -0.75 -11.73 -8.92
C GLU A 13 -1.46 -10.54 -9.58
N ASP A 14 -2.43 -9.94 -8.88
CA ASP A 14 -3.22 -8.81 -9.38
C ASP A 14 -2.36 -7.58 -9.65
N ALA A 15 -1.44 -7.25 -8.75
CA ALA A 15 -0.53 -6.14 -8.94
C ALA A 15 0.43 -6.38 -10.11
N SER A 16 0.93 -7.61 -10.27
CA SER A 16 1.79 -7.99 -11.38
C SER A 16 1.04 -7.92 -12.71
N ALA A 17 -0.20 -8.42 -12.75
CA ALA A 17 -1.06 -8.34 -13.93
C ALA A 17 -1.36 -6.88 -14.31
N LEU A 18 -1.70 -6.04 -13.34
CA LEU A 18 -1.95 -4.61 -13.55
C LEU A 18 -0.71 -3.90 -14.11
N ALA A 19 0.46 -4.12 -13.51
CA ALA A 19 1.72 -3.53 -13.98
C ALA A 19 2.04 -3.95 -15.42
N LYS A 20 1.86 -5.23 -15.74
CA LYS A 20 2.05 -5.76 -17.10
C LYS A 20 1.07 -5.12 -18.10
N ASN A 21 -0.20 -5.01 -17.74
CA ASN A 21 -1.23 -4.42 -18.62
C ASN A 21 -0.96 -2.94 -18.89
N LEU A 22 -0.40 -2.22 -17.90
CA LEU A 22 -0.02 -0.82 -18.03
C LEU A 22 1.35 -0.61 -18.68
N GLY A 23 2.13 -1.65 -18.88
CA GLY A 23 3.49 -1.57 -19.43
C GLY A 23 4.46 -0.80 -18.52
N ILE A 24 4.25 -0.86 -17.20
CA ILE A 24 5.10 -0.19 -16.20
C ILE A 24 6.04 -1.17 -15.51
N ASN A 25 7.17 -0.66 -15.03
CA ASN A 25 8.11 -1.46 -14.24
C ASN A 25 7.48 -1.88 -12.91
N HIS A 26 7.70 -3.13 -12.56
CA HIS A 26 7.25 -3.72 -11.31
C HIS A 26 8.41 -4.40 -10.62
N SER A 27 8.54 -4.20 -9.32
CA SER A 27 9.52 -4.87 -8.47
C SER A 27 8.88 -5.33 -7.18
N GLU A 28 9.46 -6.36 -6.58
CA GLU A 28 9.03 -6.92 -5.31
C GLU A 28 10.17 -6.80 -4.30
N ILE A 29 9.86 -6.24 -3.13
CA ILE A 29 10.79 -6.07 -2.01
C ILE A 29 10.07 -6.51 -0.76
N SER A 30 10.42 -7.67 -0.20
CA SER A 30 9.86 -8.13 1.07
C SER A 30 10.26 -7.19 2.21
N ILE A 31 9.31 -6.86 3.06
CA ILE A 31 9.56 -6.08 4.28
C ILE A 31 9.81 -6.95 5.51
N LYS A 32 9.83 -8.28 5.37
CA LYS A 32 9.89 -9.24 6.47
C LYS A 32 11.10 -9.02 7.36
N GLU A 33 12.30 -9.02 6.80
CA GLU A 33 13.53 -8.84 7.57
C GLU A 33 13.59 -7.49 8.29
N MET A 34 13.09 -6.43 7.67
CA MET A 34 13.02 -5.10 8.27
C MET A 34 12.09 -5.10 9.47
N PHE A 35 10.90 -5.67 9.33
CA PHE A 35 9.91 -5.79 10.40
C PHE A 35 10.43 -6.64 11.55
N GLU A 36 11.03 -7.81 11.27
CA GLU A 36 11.62 -8.68 12.28
C GLU A 36 12.75 -8.00 13.05
N SER A 37 13.57 -7.19 12.36
CA SER A 37 14.63 -6.41 12.98
C SER A 37 14.10 -5.36 13.95
N PHE A 38 13.02 -4.65 13.59
CA PHE A 38 12.35 -3.73 14.49
C PHE A 38 11.76 -4.43 15.71
N ASN A 39 11.03 -5.53 15.53
CA ASN A 39 10.44 -6.30 16.62
C ASN A 39 11.52 -6.83 17.57
N LYS A 40 12.62 -7.33 17.03
CA LYS A 40 13.77 -7.76 17.83
C LYS A 40 14.36 -6.61 18.65
N GLY A 41 14.52 -5.43 18.04
CA GLY A 41 15.05 -4.25 18.70
C GLY A 41 14.14 -3.70 19.81
N LEU A 42 12.82 -3.86 19.64
CA LEU A 42 11.79 -3.38 20.57
C LEU A 42 11.34 -4.44 21.58
N SER A 43 11.80 -5.69 21.49
CA SER A 43 11.32 -6.83 22.25
C SER A 43 11.33 -6.59 23.76
N LYS A 44 12.38 -5.95 24.28
CA LYS A 44 12.47 -5.62 25.70
C LYS A 44 11.43 -4.56 26.14
N SER A 45 11.11 -3.62 25.25
CA SER A 45 10.13 -2.56 25.53
C SER A 45 8.69 -3.07 25.41
N PHE A 46 8.47 -4.15 24.68
CA PHE A 46 7.17 -4.78 24.46
C PHE A 46 6.95 -6.02 25.32
N GLU A 47 7.88 -6.32 26.23
CA GLU A 47 7.77 -7.49 27.11
C GLU A 47 6.47 -7.44 27.93
N GLY A 48 5.67 -8.51 27.85
CA GLY A 48 4.39 -8.62 28.56
C GLY A 48 3.22 -7.89 27.90
N LEU A 49 3.42 -7.25 26.75
CA LEU A 49 2.34 -6.63 25.97
C LEU A 49 1.84 -7.58 24.88
N GLU A 50 0.53 -7.56 24.64
CA GLU A 50 -0.08 -8.31 23.55
C GLU A 50 0.10 -7.57 22.20
N THR A 51 0.09 -8.33 21.11
CA THR A 51 0.09 -7.79 19.74
C THR A 51 -1.19 -6.99 19.47
N ASP A 52 -1.04 -5.81 18.89
CA ASP A 52 -2.17 -4.94 18.55
C ASP A 52 -1.93 -4.21 17.20
N LYS A 53 -2.52 -3.03 17.02
CA LYS A 53 -2.31 -2.20 15.81
C LYS A 53 -0.88 -1.67 15.66
N THR A 54 -0.03 -1.83 16.66
CA THR A 54 1.37 -1.38 16.60
C THR A 54 2.12 -2.13 15.52
N GLU A 55 1.93 -3.44 15.43
CA GLU A 55 2.61 -4.30 14.46
C GLU A 55 2.12 -4.02 13.04
N GLU A 56 0.81 -3.78 12.84
CA GLU A 56 0.26 -3.36 11.53
C GLU A 56 0.85 -2.01 11.11
N ASN A 57 0.87 -1.05 12.01
CA ASN A 57 1.46 0.27 11.77
C ASN A 57 2.97 0.19 11.51
N LEU A 58 3.68 -0.71 12.17
CA LEU A 58 5.11 -0.93 11.94
C LEU A 58 5.36 -1.46 10.52
N GLN A 59 4.53 -2.41 10.04
CA GLN A 59 4.62 -2.89 8.65
C GLN A 59 4.40 -1.75 7.65
N SER A 60 3.39 -0.91 7.86
CA SER A 60 3.12 0.26 7.02
C SER A 60 4.32 1.21 6.99
N ARG A 61 4.95 1.45 8.15
CA ARG A 61 6.16 2.30 8.25
C ARG A 61 7.39 1.68 7.59
N CYS A 62 7.58 0.37 7.68
CA CYS A 62 8.63 -0.31 6.93
C CYS A 62 8.49 -0.07 5.42
N ARG A 63 7.27 -0.13 4.88
CA ARG A 63 6.98 0.21 3.48
C ARG A 63 7.28 1.67 3.18
N GLY A 64 6.86 2.59 4.04
CA GLY A 64 7.11 4.02 3.90
C GLY A 64 8.61 4.34 3.83
N VAL A 65 9.40 3.81 4.77
CA VAL A 65 10.87 3.99 4.80
C VAL A 65 11.51 3.42 3.54
N THR A 66 11.10 2.24 3.09
CA THR A 66 11.62 1.61 1.87
C THR A 66 11.35 2.46 0.63
N LEU A 67 10.11 2.97 0.48
CA LEU A 67 9.75 3.85 -0.63
C LEU A 67 10.56 5.15 -0.61
N MET A 68 10.72 5.77 0.55
CA MET A 68 11.49 7.01 0.68
C MET A 68 12.98 6.79 0.42
N ALA A 69 13.53 5.65 0.80
CA ALA A 69 14.91 5.30 0.47
C ALA A 69 15.11 5.15 -1.05
N LEU A 70 14.20 4.46 -1.73
CA LEU A 70 14.20 4.35 -3.19
C LEU A 70 14.03 5.71 -3.86
N SER A 71 13.09 6.52 -3.38
CA SER A 71 12.87 7.89 -3.85
C SER A 71 14.15 8.71 -3.82
N ASN A 72 14.83 8.74 -2.68
CA ASN A 72 16.05 9.51 -2.49
C ASN A 72 17.20 8.98 -3.35
N LYS A 73 17.35 7.67 -3.45
CA LYS A 73 18.46 7.06 -4.18
C LYS A 73 18.32 7.15 -5.70
N LEU A 74 17.08 7.03 -6.19
CA LEU A 74 16.77 6.97 -7.63
C LEU A 74 16.23 8.29 -8.20
N GLY A 75 15.96 9.28 -7.35
CA GLY A 75 15.41 10.57 -7.76
C GLY A 75 13.93 10.49 -8.18
N TYR A 76 13.16 9.54 -7.64
CA TYR A 76 11.74 9.36 -7.97
C TYR A 76 10.85 10.08 -6.97
N LEU A 77 9.71 10.57 -7.47
CA LEU A 77 8.63 11.07 -6.62
C LEU A 77 7.76 9.90 -6.13
N VAL A 78 7.60 9.79 -4.82
CA VAL A 78 6.64 8.82 -4.24
C VAL A 78 5.24 9.42 -4.27
N LEU A 79 4.30 8.69 -4.88
CA LEU A 79 2.88 8.99 -4.84
C LEU A 79 2.22 8.23 -3.70
N THR A 80 1.42 8.93 -2.89
CA THR A 80 0.53 8.28 -1.92
C THR A 80 -0.81 7.97 -2.56
N THR A 81 -1.42 6.87 -2.15
CA THR A 81 -2.66 6.35 -2.74
C THR A 81 -3.89 6.50 -1.84
N GLY A 82 -3.72 7.08 -0.64
CA GLY A 82 -4.83 7.37 0.27
C GLY A 82 -5.88 8.29 -0.37
N ASN A 83 -7.15 7.91 -0.23
CA ASN A 83 -8.27 8.66 -0.76
C ASN A 83 -8.94 9.52 0.31
N LYS A 84 -9.89 10.39 -0.12
CA LYS A 84 -10.63 11.29 0.78
C LYS A 84 -11.41 10.56 1.87
N SER A 85 -12.02 9.42 1.54
CA SER A 85 -12.83 8.65 2.50
C SER A 85 -11.97 8.05 3.61
N GLU A 86 -10.81 7.51 3.27
CA GLU A 86 -9.82 7.01 4.25
C GLU A 86 -9.32 8.12 5.16
N ALA A 87 -8.98 9.27 4.57
CA ALA A 87 -8.54 10.45 5.34
C ALA A 87 -9.63 10.95 6.29
N ALA A 88 -10.90 10.96 5.87
CA ALA A 88 -12.03 11.44 6.66
C ALA A 88 -12.30 10.60 7.92
N VAL A 89 -12.02 9.29 7.87
CA VAL A 89 -12.20 8.37 9.01
C VAL A 89 -10.91 8.09 9.77
N GLY A 90 -9.80 8.71 9.37
CA GLY A 90 -8.49 8.48 9.99
C GLY A 90 -7.90 7.10 9.70
N TYR A 91 -8.34 6.43 8.63
CA TYR A 91 -7.80 5.14 8.22
C TYR A 91 -6.50 5.33 7.45
N SER A 92 -5.45 5.65 8.18
CA SER A 92 -4.10 5.83 7.63
C SER A 92 -3.05 5.71 8.72
N THR A 93 -1.85 5.34 8.34
CA THR A 93 -0.69 5.26 9.23
C THR A 93 0.27 6.40 8.93
N LEU A 94 0.45 7.31 9.91
CA LEU A 94 1.43 8.40 9.80
C LEU A 94 2.83 7.84 9.55
N TYR A 95 3.53 8.42 8.55
CA TYR A 95 4.86 7.99 8.11
C TYR A 95 4.92 6.57 7.51
N GLY A 96 3.77 5.94 7.30
CA GLY A 96 3.62 4.68 6.59
C GLY A 96 3.02 4.92 5.19
N ASP A 97 1.74 4.62 5.02
CA ASP A 97 0.99 4.84 3.77
C ASP A 97 0.81 6.32 3.40
N THR A 98 0.96 7.23 4.36
CA THR A 98 0.97 8.69 4.12
C THR A 98 2.33 9.23 3.68
N ALA A 99 3.39 8.41 3.68
CA ALA A 99 4.73 8.84 3.29
C ALA A 99 4.83 9.00 1.77
N GLY A 100 5.02 10.23 1.30
CA GLY A 100 5.19 10.55 -0.11
C GLY A 100 5.22 12.04 -0.39
N GLY A 101 5.60 12.40 -1.61
CA GLY A 101 5.72 13.79 -2.03
C GLY A 101 4.45 14.35 -2.69
N PHE A 102 3.52 13.48 -3.13
CA PHE A 102 2.28 13.91 -3.77
C PHE A 102 1.13 12.91 -3.53
N SER A 103 0.00 13.43 -3.08
CA SER A 103 -1.20 12.66 -2.76
C SER A 103 -2.27 12.85 -3.83
N VAL A 104 -2.25 11.99 -4.85
CA VAL A 104 -3.05 12.11 -6.07
C VAL A 104 -4.56 12.03 -5.79
N LEU A 105 -4.96 11.16 -4.86
CA LEU A 105 -6.36 10.81 -4.59
C LEU A 105 -6.94 11.47 -3.34
N LYS A 106 -6.21 12.37 -2.67
CA LYS A 106 -6.61 12.92 -1.36
C LYS A 106 -7.99 13.59 -1.35
N ASP A 107 -8.42 14.14 -2.47
CA ASP A 107 -9.69 14.83 -2.63
C ASP A 107 -10.76 13.98 -3.35
N VAL A 108 -10.42 12.73 -3.69
CA VAL A 108 -11.29 11.78 -4.41
C VAL A 108 -11.92 10.82 -3.41
N SER A 109 -13.27 10.72 -3.40
CA SER A 109 -13.97 9.75 -2.56
C SER A 109 -13.70 8.31 -3.01
N LYS A 110 -13.80 7.34 -2.11
CA LYS A 110 -13.61 5.92 -2.44
C LYS A 110 -14.56 5.46 -3.56
N THR A 111 -15.82 5.88 -3.53
CA THR A 111 -16.81 5.59 -4.58
C THR A 111 -16.38 6.10 -5.94
N LEU A 112 -15.88 7.34 -5.99
CA LEU A 112 -15.40 7.93 -7.24
C LEU A 112 -14.12 7.22 -7.76
N VAL A 113 -13.27 6.69 -6.87
CA VAL A 113 -12.11 5.87 -7.30
C VAL A 113 -12.59 4.64 -8.08
N TYR A 114 -13.68 3.98 -7.65
CA TYR A 114 -14.26 2.84 -8.38
C TYR A 114 -14.86 3.25 -9.72
N GLU A 115 -15.60 4.35 -9.74
CA GLU A 115 -16.18 4.89 -10.99
C GLU A 115 -15.07 5.19 -12.01
N LEU A 116 -13.99 5.83 -11.57
CA LEU A 116 -12.82 6.12 -12.40
C LEU A 116 -12.11 4.85 -12.87
N SER A 117 -12.01 3.83 -12.04
CA SER A 117 -11.41 2.54 -12.40
C SER A 117 -12.24 1.82 -13.48
N ASN A 118 -13.56 1.80 -13.33
CA ASN A 118 -14.47 1.26 -14.33
C ASN A 118 -14.41 2.07 -15.63
N TYR A 119 -14.42 3.39 -15.55
CA TYR A 119 -14.28 4.27 -16.71
C TYR A 119 -12.94 4.04 -17.44
N ARG A 120 -11.85 3.85 -16.69
CA ARG A 120 -10.54 3.53 -17.27
C ARG A 120 -10.59 2.24 -18.07
N ASN A 121 -11.30 1.22 -17.60
CA ASN A 121 -11.46 -0.05 -18.28
C ASN A 121 -12.37 0.03 -19.52
N ILE A 122 -13.29 1.00 -19.60
CA ILE A 122 -14.06 1.28 -20.83
C ILE A 122 -13.13 1.80 -21.94
N ILE A 123 -12.16 2.65 -21.59
CA ILE A 123 -11.19 3.19 -22.55
C ILE A 123 -10.20 2.11 -23.02
N SER A 124 -9.69 1.34 -22.08
CA SER A 124 -8.75 0.24 -22.31
C SER A 124 -8.74 -0.66 -21.10
N ASN A 125 -9.08 -1.92 -21.27
CA ASN A 125 -9.22 -2.91 -20.19
C ASN A 125 -7.85 -3.29 -19.61
N VAL A 126 -7.35 -2.52 -18.66
CA VAL A 126 -6.02 -2.70 -18.05
C VAL A 126 -6.08 -3.10 -16.58
N ILE A 127 -7.14 -2.71 -15.86
CA ILE A 127 -7.30 -3.05 -14.44
C ILE A 127 -7.99 -4.40 -14.35
N PRO A 128 -7.37 -5.45 -13.76
CA PRO A 128 -8.05 -6.71 -13.53
C PRO A 128 -9.37 -6.51 -12.78
N GLN A 129 -10.45 -7.07 -13.32
CA GLN A 129 -11.80 -6.88 -12.75
C GLN A 129 -11.87 -7.28 -11.27
N ARG A 130 -11.13 -8.32 -10.90
CA ARG A 130 -11.00 -8.81 -9.52
C ARG A 130 -10.51 -7.73 -8.54
N ILE A 131 -9.62 -6.82 -8.98
CA ILE A 131 -9.16 -5.70 -8.14
C ILE A 131 -10.33 -4.77 -7.79
N ILE A 132 -11.19 -4.48 -8.76
CA ILE A 132 -12.34 -3.59 -8.56
C ILE A 132 -13.37 -4.28 -7.64
N GLU A 133 -13.64 -5.56 -7.86
CA GLU A 133 -14.63 -6.32 -7.10
C GLU A 133 -14.19 -6.64 -5.66
N SER A 134 -12.93 -7.02 -5.44
CA SER A 134 -12.44 -7.38 -4.11
C SER A 134 -12.47 -6.21 -3.13
N CYS A 135 -12.27 -5.01 -3.60
CA CYS A 135 -12.36 -3.80 -2.78
C CYS A 135 -13.79 -3.45 -2.35
N LEU A 136 -14.82 -3.93 -3.07
CA LEU A 136 -16.24 -3.68 -2.72
C LEU A 136 -16.72 -4.58 -1.56
N LEU A 137 -16.00 -5.66 -1.24
CA LEU A 137 -16.39 -6.62 -0.20
C LEU A 137 -16.13 -6.13 1.24
N TYR A 138 -15.48 -4.98 1.42
CA TYR A 138 -15.12 -4.42 2.73
C TYR A 138 -15.83 -3.08 3.04
N THR A 139 -16.97 -2.83 2.41
CA THR A 139 -17.81 -1.64 2.69
C THR A 139 -19.10 -2.02 3.38
#